data_95978c9076f01f4b7120da8fb3da12f5
#
_entry.id   95978c9076f01f4b7120da8fb3da12f5
#
_cell.length_a   1.000
_cell.length_b   1.000
_cell.length_c   1.000
_cell.angle_alpha   90.00
_cell.angle_beta   90.00
_cell.angle_gamma   90.00
#
_symmetry.space_group_name_H-M   'P 1'
#
loop_
_entity.id
_entity.type
_entity.pdbx_description
1 polymer ?
#
loop_
_entity_poly.entity_id
_entity_poly.type
_entity_poly.pdbx_seq_one_letter_code
_entity_poly.pdbx_strand_id
1 'polypeptide(L)'
;MNIPKSVWWLVIGMALNITGASFLWPLNTIFMKEELHKSLTIAGIVLMINSFGMVVGNLLGGSLFDKLGGYKTILIGTFTCLCSTTLLNLFHGWPWYAIWLVLLGFGGGMIVPAIYAMAGAVWPNGGRQTFNAIYLAQNIGVALG
;
A
#
# COMPACT_ATOMS: atom_id res chain seq x y z
N MET A 1 -13.01 21.03 -17.46
CA MET A 1 -13.12 21.09 -16.00
C MET A 1 -11.73 20.78 -15.44
N ASN A 2 -11.14 21.73 -14.75
CA ASN A 2 -9.75 21.59 -14.31
C ASN A 2 -9.71 20.89 -12.95
N ILE A 3 -9.15 19.69 -12.93
CA ILE A 3 -8.86 18.96 -11.69
C ILE A 3 -7.90 19.80 -10.83
N PRO A 4 -8.20 20.07 -9.54
CA PRO A 4 -7.33 20.85 -8.67
C PRO A 4 -5.93 20.22 -8.56
N LYS A 5 -4.90 21.07 -8.47
CA LYS A 5 -3.50 20.60 -8.32
C LYS A 5 -3.31 19.65 -7.13
N SER A 6 -4.04 19.87 -6.04
CA SER A 6 -4.02 19.02 -4.86
C SER A 6 -4.45 17.58 -5.14
N VAL A 7 -5.44 17.38 -6.00
CA VAL A 7 -5.90 16.05 -6.42
C VAL A 7 -4.84 15.36 -7.30
N TRP A 8 -4.16 16.11 -8.17
CA TRP A 8 -3.08 15.58 -9.00
C TRP A 8 -1.93 14.98 -8.17
N TRP A 9 -1.56 15.62 -7.05
CA TRP A 9 -0.55 15.05 -6.14
C TRP A 9 -0.99 13.72 -5.53
N LEU A 10 -2.28 13.58 -5.21
CA LEU A 10 -2.83 12.30 -4.71
C LEU A 10 -2.85 11.23 -5.81
N VAL A 11 -3.18 11.59 -7.04
CA VAL A 11 -3.17 10.69 -8.20
C VAL A 11 -1.76 10.18 -8.48
N ILE A 12 -0.76 11.07 -8.50
CA ILE A 12 0.65 10.70 -8.69
C ILE A 12 1.15 9.83 -7.54
N GLY A 13 0.84 10.22 -6.29
CA GLY A 13 1.20 9.44 -5.11
C GLY A 13 0.62 8.02 -5.15
N MET A 14 -0.63 7.88 -5.58
CA MET A 14 -1.27 6.58 -5.76
C MET A 14 -0.57 5.75 -6.85
N ALA A 15 -0.29 6.35 -8.01
CA ALA A 15 0.40 5.64 -9.09
C ALA A 15 1.76 5.11 -8.63
N LEU A 16 2.58 5.95 -7.99
CA LEU A 16 3.90 5.56 -7.47
C LEU A 16 3.80 4.46 -6.40
N ASN A 17 2.86 4.58 -5.47
CA ASN A 17 2.64 3.60 -4.41
C ASN A 17 2.27 2.23 -4.98
N ILE A 18 1.31 2.19 -5.90
CA ILE A 18 0.86 0.93 -6.51
C ILE A 18 1.93 0.33 -7.43
N THR A 19 2.65 1.14 -8.21
CA THR A 19 3.77 0.64 -9.02
C THR A 19 4.79 -0.07 -8.14
N GLY A 20 5.22 0.56 -7.04
CA GLY A 20 6.15 -0.07 -6.10
C GLY A 20 5.61 -1.37 -5.49
N ALA A 21 4.34 -1.39 -5.09
CA ALA A 21 3.71 -2.59 -4.55
C ALA A 21 3.61 -3.73 -5.57
N SER A 22 3.32 -3.42 -6.84
CA SER A 22 3.17 -4.40 -7.92
C SER A 22 4.47 -5.13 -8.23
N PHE A 23 5.62 -4.46 -8.17
CA PHE A 23 6.93 -5.12 -8.27
C PHE A 23 7.18 -6.12 -7.13
N LEU A 24 6.75 -5.79 -5.92
CA LEU A 24 7.01 -6.64 -4.76
C LEU A 24 6.21 -7.94 -4.78
N TRP A 25 5.02 -7.97 -5.35
CA TRP A 25 4.13 -9.13 -5.28
C TRP A 25 4.72 -10.41 -5.88
N PRO A 26 5.15 -10.44 -7.16
CA PRO A 26 5.76 -11.63 -7.73
C PRO A 26 7.12 -11.93 -7.08
N LEU A 27 7.90 -10.90 -6.77
CA LEU A 27 9.23 -11.05 -6.19
C LEU A 27 9.19 -11.74 -4.82
N ASN A 28 8.21 -11.44 -3.99
CA ASN A 28 8.08 -12.07 -2.66
C ASN A 28 7.91 -13.59 -2.76
N THR A 29 7.10 -14.07 -3.71
CA THR A 29 6.89 -15.51 -3.90
C THR A 29 8.16 -16.20 -4.40
N ILE A 30 8.83 -15.60 -5.38
CA ILE A 30 10.07 -16.11 -5.95
C ILE A 30 11.16 -16.15 -4.87
N PHE A 31 11.35 -15.07 -4.14
CA PHE A 31 12.34 -14.96 -3.08
C PHE A 31 12.12 -16.01 -1.96
N MET A 32 10.88 -16.19 -1.51
CA MET A 32 10.58 -17.22 -0.50
C MET A 32 10.88 -18.62 -1.00
N LYS A 33 10.66 -18.89 -2.28
CA LYS A 33 10.91 -20.22 -2.87
C LYS A 33 12.39 -20.45 -3.12
N GLU A 34 13.08 -19.52 -3.77
CA GLU A 34 14.44 -19.71 -4.27
C GLU A 34 15.51 -19.42 -3.22
N GLU A 35 15.38 -18.31 -2.50
CA GLU A 35 16.38 -17.90 -1.51
C GLU A 35 16.11 -18.48 -0.11
N LEU A 36 14.86 -18.48 0.34
CA LEU A 36 14.51 -19.01 1.67
C LEU A 36 14.17 -20.50 1.64
N HIS A 37 14.19 -21.14 0.47
CA HIS A 37 13.89 -22.57 0.27
C HIS A 37 12.57 -23.02 0.92
N LYS A 38 11.55 -22.14 0.89
CA LYS A 38 10.22 -22.44 1.44
C LYS A 38 9.30 -23.01 0.36
N SER A 39 8.38 -23.89 0.78
CA SER A 39 7.36 -24.41 -0.13
C SER A 39 6.41 -23.31 -0.59
N LEU A 40 5.81 -23.48 -1.76
CA LEU A 40 4.78 -22.56 -2.26
C LEU A 40 3.58 -22.46 -1.31
N THR A 41 3.30 -23.52 -0.57
CA THR A 41 2.25 -23.50 0.48
C THR A 41 2.59 -22.53 1.60
N ILE A 42 3.83 -22.51 2.08
CA ILE A 42 4.28 -21.55 3.10
C ILE A 42 4.26 -20.13 2.54
N ALA A 43 4.72 -19.93 1.30
CA ALA A 43 4.63 -18.64 0.64
C ALA A 43 3.18 -18.15 0.54
N GLY A 44 2.24 -19.01 0.15
CA GLY A 44 0.82 -18.70 0.10
C GLY A 44 0.23 -18.32 1.47
N ILE A 45 0.61 -19.04 2.54
CA ILE A 45 0.19 -18.71 3.91
C ILE A 45 0.71 -17.32 4.33
N VAL A 46 1.97 -17.02 4.06
CA VAL A 46 2.56 -15.71 4.37
C VAL A 46 1.85 -14.59 3.63
N LEU A 47 1.55 -14.77 2.34
CA LEU A 47 0.79 -13.79 1.56
C LEU A 47 -0.65 -13.64 2.06
N MET A 48 -1.28 -14.70 2.53
CA MET A 48 -2.59 -14.65 3.16
C MET A 48 -2.56 -13.81 4.45
N ILE A 49 -1.56 -14.03 5.31
CA ILE A 49 -1.39 -13.25 6.54
C ILE A 49 -1.04 -11.79 6.21
N ASN A 50 -0.24 -11.54 5.18
CA ASN A 50 0.03 -10.19 4.67
C ASN A 50 -1.27 -9.49 4.24
N SER A 51 -2.15 -10.18 3.50
CA SER A 51 -3.45 -9.65 3.09
C SER A 51 -4.36 -9.36 4.29
N PHE A 52 -4.32 -10.21 5.31
CA PHE A 52 -5.02 -9.93 6.57
C PHE A 52 -4.45 -8.70 7.28
N GLY A 53 -3.14 -8.54 7.31
CA GLY A 53 -2.47 -7.32 7.79
C GLY A 53 -2.95 -6.07 7.04
N MET A 54 -3.11 -6.16 5.71
CA MET A 54 -3.66 -5.09 4.89
C MET A 54 -5.11 -4.74 5.28
N VAL A 55 -5.97 -5.73 5.54
CA VAL A 55 -7.35 -5.50 6.01
C VAL A 55 -7.36 -4.76 7.35
N VAL A 56 -6.53 -5.19 8.30
CA VAL A 56 -6.39 -4.49 9.60
C VAL A 56 -5.87 -3.07 9.39
N GLY A 57 -4.90 -2.88 8.51
CA GLY A 57 -4.39 -1.57 8.12
C GLY A 57 -5.47 -0.66 7.53
N ASN A 58 -6.34 -1.18 6.67
CA ASN A 58 -7.49 -0.46 6.10
C ASN A 58 -8.45 0.04 7.20
N LEU A 59 -8.80 -0.83 8.15
CA LEU A 59 -9.71 -0.50 9.24
C LEU A 59 -9.12 0.56 10.18
N LEU A 60 -7.87 0.37 10.57
CA LEU A 60 -7.17 1.34 11.43
C LEU A 60 -6.86 2.64 10.68
N GLY A 61 -6.55 2.58 9.40
CA GLY A 61 -6.34 3.73 8.54
C GLY A 61 -7.57 4.63 8.47
N GLY A 62 -8.77 4.06 8.36
CA GLY A 62 -10.03 4.83 8.44
C GLY A 62 -10.20 5.53 9.79
N SER A 63 -10.01 4.81 10.90
CA SER A 63 -10.09 5.41 12.24
C SER A 63 -9.02 6.48 12.50
N LEU A 64 -7.80 6.27 12.00
CA LEU A 64 -6.72 7.26 12.08
C LEU A 64 -7.00 8.49 11.22
N PHE A 65 -7.60 8.29 10.04
CA PHE A 65 -8.02 9.39 9.19
C PHE A 65 -9.00 10.31 9.92
N ASP A 66 -10.00 9.75 10.60
CA ASP A 66 -11.01 10.52 11.34
C ASP A 66 -10.40 11.27 12.54
N LYS A 67 -9.39 10.69 13.18
CA LYS A 67 -8.76 11.29 14.39
C LYS A 67 -7.61 12.25 14.08
N LEU A 68 -6.76 11.91 13.12
CA LEU A 68 -5.49 12.61 12.85
C LEU A 68 -5.50 13.37 11.52
N GLY A 69 -6.48 13.11 10.67
CA GLY A 69 -6.58 13.65 9.31
C GLY A 69 -5.77 12.83 8.28
N GLY A 70 -6.11 13.02 7.00
CA GLY A 70 -5.58 12.22 5.90
C GLY A 70 -4.07 12.32 5.71
N TYR A 71 -3.50 13.50 5.84
CA TYR A 71 -2.07 13.72 5.66
C TYR A 71 -1.22 12.90 6.64
N LYS A 72 -1.56 12.95 7.93
CA LYS A 72 -0.82 12.20 8.96
C LYS A 72 -1.00 10.70 8.80
N THR A 73 -2.20 10.24 8.44
CA THR A 73 -2.47 8.82 8.19
C THR A 73 -1.66 8.28 7.03
N ILE A 74 -1.59 9.02 5.91
CA ILE A 74 -0.76 8.64 4.76
C ILE A 74 0.72 8.61 5.14
N LEU A 75 1.21 9.60 5.91
CA LEU A 75 2.60 9.63 6.38
C LEU A 75 2.93 8.42 7.26
N ILE A 76 2.05 8.07 8.22
CA ILE A 76 2.25 6.90 9.09
C ILE A 76 2.30 5.61 8.25
N GLY A 77 1.36 5.43 7.31
CA GLY A 77 1.36 4.28 6.41
C GLY A 77 2.62 4.20 5.56
N THR A 78 3.03 5.32 4.96
CA THR A 78 4.25 5.40 4.14
C THR A 78 5.51 5.13 4.96
N PHE A 79 5.61 5.69 6.17
CA PHE A 79 6.74 5.43 7.06
C PHE A 79 6.79 3.97 7.49
N THR A 80 5.64 3.36 7.79
CA THR A 80 5.54 1.92 8.11
C THR A 80 6.03 1.08 6.92
N CYS A 81 5.60 1.40 5.70
CA CYS A 81 6.07 0.71 4.49
C CYS A 81 7.58 0.88 4.29
N LEU A 82 8.11 2.10 4.47
CA LEU A 82 9.54 2.38 4.34
C LEU A 82 10.37 1.57 5.34
N CYS A 83 9.98 1.58 6.62
CA CYS A 83 10.63 0.78 7.65
C CYS A 83 10.57 -0.71 7.33
N SER A 84 9.39 -1.22 6.94
CA SER A 84 9.20 -2.63 6.61
C SER A 84 10.08 -3.06 5.44
N THR A 85 10.12 -2.26 4.36
CA THR A 85 10.95 -2.55 3.18
C THR A 85 12.45 -2.51 3.52
N THR A 86 12.86 -1.56 4.34
CA THR A 86 14.25 -1.49 4.81
C THR A 86 14.61 -2.72 5.66
N LEU A 87 13.73 -3.12 6.57
CA LEU A 87 13.95 -4.29 7.42
C LEU A 87 13.88 -5.60 6.62
N LEU A 88 13.03 -5.70 5.60
CA LEU A 88 13.04 -6.81 4.64
C LEU A 88 14.41 -6.98 3.96
N ASN A 89 15.05 -5.87 3.60
CA ASN A 89 16.36 -5.90 2.96
C ASN A 89 17.48 -6.26 3.95
N LEU A 90 17.45 -5.71 5.17
CA LEU A 90 18.48 -5.95 6.18
C LEU A 90 18.35 -7.32 6.86
N PHE A 91 17.12 -7.77 7.11
CA PHE A 91 16.82 -9.01 7.84
C PHE A 91 15.93 -9.93 7.00
N HIS A 92 16.45 -10.35 5.85
CA HIS A 92 15.74 -11.17 4.88
C HIS A 92 15.66 -12.68 5.23
N GLY A 93 16.25 -13.09 6.36
CA GLY A 93 16.20 -14.49 6.84
C GLY A 93 14.83 -14.89 7.39
N TRP A 94 14.55 -16.21 7.38
CA TRP A 94 13.35 -16.77 8.00
C TRP A 94 13.48 -16.82 9.54
N PRO A 95 12.44 -16.46 10.33
CA PRO A 95 11.06 -16.07 9.96
C PRO A 95 10.86 -14.55 9.80
N TRP A 96 11.90 -13.73 9.97
CA TRP A 96 11.83 -12.28 9.97
C TRP A 96 11.22 -11.70 8.68
N TYR A 97 11.56 -12.32 7.54
CA TYR A 97 11.00 -11.93 6.25
C TYR A 97 9.47 -11.91 6.24
N ALA A 98 8.84 -12.96 6.79
CA ALA A 98 7.38 -13.03 6.87
C ALA A 98 6.80 -11.93 7.76
N ILE A 99 7.45 -11.63 8.89
CA ILE A 99 7.01 -10.58 9.83
C ILE A 99 7.03 -9.21 9.17
N TRP A 100 8.14 -8.87 8.50
CA TRP A 100 8.26 -7.58 7.83
C TRP A 100 7.31 -7.46 6.64
N LEU A 101 7.05 -8.55 5.93
CA LEU A 101 6.10 -8.58 4.83
C LEU A 101 4.67 -8.30 5.32
N VAL A 102 4.26 -8.88 6.45
CA VAL A 102 2.95 -8.59 7.07
C VAL A 102 2.85 -7.13 7.51
N LEU A 103 3.92 -6.56 8.08
CA LEU A 103 3.96 -5.16 8.47
C LEU A 103 3.90 -4.23 7.25
N LEU A 104 4.51 -4.63 6.13
CA LEU A 104 4.40 -3.92 4.84
C LEU A 104 2.95 -3.90 4.36
N GLY A 105 2.25 -5.04 4.41
CA GLY A 105 0.83 -5.12 4.08
C GLY A 105 -0.02 -4.21 4.95
N PHE A 106 0.23 -4.21 6.26
CA PHE A 106 -0.45 -3.33 7.21
C PHE A 106 -0.27 -1.84 6.87
N GLY A 107 0.96 -1.39 6.62
CA GLY A 107 1.25 -0.01 6.21
C GLY A 107 0.58 0.36 4.88
N GLY A 108 0.66 -0.52 3.88
CA GLY A 108 0.01 -0.33 2.58
C GLY A 108 -1.51 -0.23 2.69
N GLY A 109 -2.11 -1.03 3.57
CA GLY A 109 -3.54 -0.99 3.85
C GLY A 109 -4.03 0.37 4.36
N MET A 110 -3.22 1.10 5.12
CA MET A 110 -3.59 2.44 5.62
C MET A 110 -3.59 3.52 4.53
N ILE A 111 -2.73 3.40 3.52
CA ILE A 111 -2.49 4.44 2.53
C ILE A 111 -3.67 4.59 1.56
N VAL A 112 -4.14 3.48 0.97
CA VAL A 112 -5.14 3.51 -0.11
C VAL A 112 -6.44 4.17 0.32
N PRO A 113 -7.12 3.75 1.41
CA PRO A 113 -8.37 4.39 1.83
C PRO A 113 -8.16 5.84 2.26
N ALA A 114 -7.01 6.17 2.88
CA ALA A 114 -6.70 7.54 3.28
C ALA A 114 -6.53 8.47 2.06
N ILE A 115 -5.96 8.01 0.95
CA ILE A 115 -5.86 8.78 -0.29
C ILE A 115 -7.27 9.03 -0.87
N TYR A 116 -8.14 8.01 -0.94
CA TYR A 116 -9.50 8.17 -1.42
C TYR A 116 -10.31 9.14 -0.57
N ALA A 117 -10.26 9.00 0.75
CA ALA A 117 -10.95 9.88 1.68
C ALA A 117 -10.45 11.33 1.59
N MET A 118 -9.12 11.52 1.50
CA MET A 118 -8.51 12.84 1.33
C MET A 118 -8.89 13.48 -0.01
N ALA A 119 -8.95 12.71 -1.08
CA ALA A 119 -9.35 13.19 -2.39
C ALA A 119 -10.81 13.68 -2.39
N GLY A 120 -11.72 12.99 -1.73
CA GLY A 120 -13.10 13.42 -1.52
C GLY A 120 -13.20 14.69 -0.68
N ALA A 121 -12.36 14.83 0.35
CA ALA A 121 -12.33 16.02 1.21
C ALA A 121 -11.76 17.26 0.48
N VAL A 122 -10.72 17.08 -0.35
CA VAL A 122 -10.05 18.17 -1.08
C VAL A 122 -10.91 18.72 -2.21
N TRP A 123 -11.72 17.88 -2.86
CA TRP A 123 -12.59 18.29 -3.95
C TRP A 123 -13.96 17.61 -3.86
N PRO A 124 -14.83 18.05 -2.94
CA PRO A 124 -16.16 17.46 -2.73
C PRO A 124 -17.05 17.44 -3.99
N ASN A 125 -16.95 18.49 -4.82
CA ASN A 125 -17.70 18.61 -6.06
C ASN A 125 -17.11 17.78 -7.22
N GLY A 126 -15.91 17.25 -7.07
CA GLY A 126 -15.20 16.45 -8.06
C GLY A 126 -15.65 14.99 -8.13
N GLY A 127 -16.22 14.49 -7.03
CA GLY A 127 -16.87 13.19 -6.89
C GLY A 127 -16.31 12.10 -7.82
N ARG A 128 -17.14 11.66 -8.76
CA ARG A 128 -16.82 10.60 -9.71
C ARG A 128 -15.52 10.82 -10.50
N GLN A 129 -15.15 12.07 -10.82
CA GLN A 129 -13.95 12.35 -11.61
C GLN A 129 -12.67 12.11 -10.81
N THR A 130 -12.67 12.51 -9.54
CA THR A 130 -11.57 12.29 -8.61
C THR A 130 -11.33 10.79 -8.42
N PHE A 131 -12.39 10.05 -8.14
CA PHE A 131 -12.30 8.59 -7.97
C PHE A 131 -11.83 7.89 -9.24
N ASN A 132 -12.34 8.28 -10.40
CA ASN A 132 -11.90 7.71 -11.68
C ASN A 132 -10.42 8.00 -11.97
N ALA A 133 -9.92 9.21 -11.66
CA ALA A 133 -8.52 9.56 -11.86
C ALA A 133 -7.59 8.71 -10.96
N ILE A 134 -7.95 8.53 -9.70
CA ILE A 134 -7.19 7.69 -8.76
C ILE A 134 -7.24 6.22 -9.18
N TYR A 135 -8.41 5.73 -9.58
CA TYR A 135 -8.59 4.36 -10.06
C TYR A 135 -7.77 4.09 -11.33
N LEU A 136 -7.76 5.05 -12.27
CA LEU A 136 -6.91 4.97 -13.47
C LEU A 136 -5.42 4.92 -13.09
N ALA A 137 -5.00 5.76 -12.14
CA ALA A 137 -3.63 5.76 -11.64
C ALA A 137 -3.23 4.42 -11.00
N GLN A 138 -4.14 3.78 -10.25
CA GLN A 138 -3.91 2.43 -9.72
C GLN A 138 -3.69 1.41 -10.83
N ASN A 139 -4.55 1.38 -11.86
CA ASN A 139 -4.42 0.43 -12.96
C ASN A 139 -3.14 0.66 -13.77
N ILE A 140 -2.75 1.92 -14.00
CA ILE A 140 -1.47 2.25 -14.62
C ILE A 140 -0.32 1.77 -13.74
N GLY A 141 -0.40 1.99 -12.44
CA GLY A 141 0.61 1.53 -11.48
C GLY A 141 0.80 0.02 -11.50
N VAL A 142 -0.29 -0.74 -11.56
CA VAL A 142 -0.25 -2.21 -11.71
C VAL A 142 0.37 -2.64 -13.04
N ALA A 143 0.06 -1.92 -14.12
CA ALA A 143 0.58 -2.26 -15.45
C ALA A 143 2.07 -1.94 -15.62
N LEU A 144 2.61 -1.00 -14.85
CA LEU A 144 4.02 -0.60 -14.87
C LEU A 144 4.90 -1.45 -13.94
N GLY A 145 4.34 -2.12 -12.93
CA GLY A 145 5.01 -3.01 -11.97
C GLY A 145 4.79 -4.45 -12.30
#